data_ba940291a7f65f93adb127ad1d61c0d1
#
_entry.id   ba940291a7f65f93adb127ad1d61c0d1
#
_cell.length_a   1.000
_cell.length_b   1.000
_cell.length_c   1.000
_cell.angle_alpha   90.00
_cell.angle_beta   90.00
_cell.angle_gamma   90.00
#
_symmetry.space_group_name_H-M   'P 1'
#
loop_
_entity.id
_entity.type
_entity.pdbx_description
1 polymer ?
#
loop_
_entity_poly.entity_id
_entity_poly.type
_entity_poly.pdbx_seq_one_letter_code
_entity_poly.pdbx_strand_id
1 'polypeptide(L)'
;MNKFFLYARKSTDEPDRQILSIEAQITELKEFATREQLEIVETFVESQTAKEPGRPIFNNMLSLIEKGKASGILAWHPDRLARNSIDGGRIIYLCDLGKIKELKFPTFWFDATPQGKFMLNIAFGQSKYYVDNLSENVKRGLRQKVRRGEQSGQALTRYLNDKLNKKIIPDPERFRLVRKMF
;
A
#
# COMPACT_ATOMS: atom_id res chain seq x y z
N MET A 1 -17.33 22.46 12.87
CA MET A 1 -16.46 21.98 11.77
C MET A 1 -16.09 20.53 12.03
N ASN A 2 -16.03 19.68 11.00
CA ASN A 2 -15.57 18.32 11.16
C ASN A 2 -14.05 18.29 11.31
N LYS A 3 -13.57 17.60 12.33
CA LYS A 3 -12.15 17.41 12.60
C LYS A 3 -11.62 16.22 11.82
N PHE A 4 -10.47 16.37 11.20
CA PHE A 4 -9.85 15.36 10.36
C PHE A 4 -8.53 14.86 10.93
N PHE A 5 -8.29 13.57 10.77
CA PHE A 5 -6.96 12.98 10.87
C PHE A 5 -6.35 12.86 9.47
N LEU A 6 -5.12 13.33 9.32
CA LEU A 6 -4.34 13.11 8.10
C LEU A 6 -3.60 11.79 8.23
N TYR A 7 -3.78 10.91 7.25
CA TYR A 7 -3.10 9.61 7.22
C TYR A 7 -2.23 9.46 5.96
N ALA A 8 -0.94 9.27 6.17
CA ALA A 8 0.04 8.99 5.12
C ALA A 8 0.71 7.63 5.34
N ARG A 9 1.00 6.89 4.28
CA ARG A 9 1.63 5.57 4.36
C ARG A 9 2.68 5.36 3.28
N LYS A 10 3.85 4.88 3.68
CA LYS A 10 4.88 4.41 2.76
C LYS A 10 4.58 2.96 2.36
N SER A 11 4.66 2.64 1.07
CA SER A 11 4.66 1.26 0.61
C SER A 11 6.08 0.72 0.63
N THR A 12 6.33 -0.35 1.36
CA THR A 12 7.62 -1.07 1.33
C THR A 12 7.76 -1.96 0.10
N ASP A 13 6.67 -2.18 -0.64
CA ASP A 13 6.58 -3.19 -1.69
C ASP A 13 6.77 -2.66 -3.12
N GLU A 14 7.02 -1.38 -3.30
CA GLU A 14 7.18 -0.76 -4.64
C GLU A 14 8.46 0.08 -4.71
N PRO A 15 9.65 -0.56 -4.88
CA PRO A 15 10.92 0.16 -4.96
C PRO A 15 11.07 1.03 -6.23
N ASP A 16 10.33 0.76 -7.30
CA ASP A 16 10.59 1.35 -8.63
C ASP A 16 9.47 2.23 -9.22
N ARG A 17 8.36 2.43 -8.52
CA ARG A 17 7.37 3.41 -8.97
C ARG A 17 7.54 4.70 -8.19
N GLN A 18 7.51 5.83 -8.88
CA GLN A 18 7.49 7.21 -8.37
C GLN A 18 6.29 7.45 -7.43
N ILE A 19 6.24 6.67 -6.34
CA ILE A 19 5.32 6.97 -5.25
C ILE A 19 5.95 8.14 -4.53
N LEU A 20 5.22 9.22 -4.49
CA LEU A 20 5.56 10.40 -3.70
C LEU A 20 6.14 9.94 -2.36
N SER A 21 7.29 10.49 -1.98
CA SER A 21 7.84 10.27 -0.64
C SER A 21 6.76 10.56 0.40
N ILE A 22 6.86 10.01 1.60
CA ILE A 22 5.92 10.36 2.68
C ILE A 22 5.82 11.88 2.85
N GLU A 23 6.94 12.57 2.74
CA GLU A 23 7.00 14.02 2.85
C GLU A 23 6.20 14.73 1.77
N ALA A 24 6.34 14.29 0.51
CA ALA A 24 5.57 14.81 -0.60
C ALA A 24 4.07 14.52 -0.43
N GLN A 25 3.68 13.31 0.00
CA GLN A 25 2.28 13.00 0.31
C GLN A 25 1.72 13.93 1.39
N ILE A 26 2.46 14.14 2.48
CA ILE A 26 2.03 15.01 3.58
C ILE A 26 1.89 16.46 3.10
N THR A 27 2.83 16.93 2.29
CA THR A 27 2.79 18.30 1.74
C THR A 27 1.54 18.50 0.87
N GLU A 28 1.30 17.63 -0.09
CA GLU A 28 0.11 17.69 -0.95
C GLU A 28 -1.20 17.56 -0.16
N LEU A 29 -1.24 16.67 0.84
CA LEU A 29 -2.42 16.53 1.70
C LEU A 29 -2.68 17.77 2.55
N LYS A 30 -1.64 18.46 3.04
CA LYS A 30 -1.77 19.73 3.76
C LYS A 30 -2.24 20.87 2.85
N GLU A 31 -1.71 20.95 1.63
CA GLU A 31 -2.18 21.90 0.63
C GLU A 31 -3.66 21.67 0.28
N PHE A 32 -4.03 20.39 0.08
CA PHE A 32 -5.44 20.01 -0.12
C PHE A 32 -6.31 20.40 1.06
N ALA A 33 -5.87 20.11 2.31
CA ALA A 33 -6.60 20.47 3.52
C ALA A 33 -6.81 21.99 3.64
N THR A 34 -5.79 22.80 3.30
CA THR A 34 -5.89 24.27 3.29
C THR A 34 -6.90 24.75 2.27
N ARG A 35 -6.86 24.21 1.05
CA ARG A 35 -7.79 24.57 -0.03
C ARG A 35 -9.26 24.22 0.31
N GLU A 36 -9.47 23.06 0.92
CA GLU A 36 -10.81 22.56 1.32
C GLU A 36 -11.24 23.05 2.72
N GLN A 37 -10.41 23.89 3.37
CA GLN A 37 -10.65 24.44 4.72
C GLN A 37 -10.91 23.35 5.78
N LEU A 38 -10.15 22.22 5.71
CA LEU A 38 -10.26 21.10 6.64
C LEU A 38 -9.45 21.38 7.92
N GLU A 39 -10.05 21.14 9.09
CA GLU A 39 -9.36 21.20 10.37
C GLU A 39 -8.61 19.89 10.63
N ILE A 40 -7.28 19.90 10.39
CA ILE A 40 -6.42 18.74 10.69
C ILE A 40 -6.00 18.79 12.16
N VAL A 41 -6.43 17.80 12.94
CA VAL A 41 -6.12 17.68 14.37
C VAL A 41 -4.80 16.96 14.61
N GLU A 42 -4.53 15.90 13.84
CA GLU A 42 -3.35 15.05 14.02
C GLU A 42 -2.95 14.39 12.71
N THR A 43 -1.64 14.14 12.56
CA THR A 43 -1.07 13.45 11.38
C THR A 43 -0.51 12.10 11.79
N PHE A 44 -0.97 11.05 11.12
CA PHE A 44 -0.54 9.67 11.32
C PHE A 44 0.29 9.20 10.13
N VAL A 45 1.50 8.72 10.41
CA VAL A 45 2.43 8.24 9.39
C VAL A 45 2.74 6.77 9.64
N GLU A 46 2.30 5.90 8.73
CA GLU A 46 2.47 4.44 8.83
C GLU A 46 3.56 3.95 7.88
N SER A 47 4.46 3.11 8.37
CA SER A 47 5.50 2.45 7.58
C SER A 47 5.14 1.03 7.16
N GLN A 48 4.10 0.44 7.75
CA GLN A 48 3.71 -0.93 7.46
C GLN A 48 2.80 -1.04 6.23
N THR A 49 2.83 -2.23 5.60
CA THR A 49 2.00 -2.52 4.43
C THR A 49 0.50 -2.54 4.78
N ALA A 50 -0.34 -2.09 3.85
CA ALA A 50 -1.79 -2.19 3.99
C ALA A 50 -2.37 -3.54 3.51
N LYS A 51 -1.52 -4.49 3.09
CA LYS A 51 -1.94 -5.85 2.65
C LYS A 51 -2.45 -6.68 3.80
N GLU A 52 -1.85 -6.52 4.98
CA GLU A 52 -2.19 -7.27 6.19
C GLU A 52 -2.79 -6.36 7.26
N PRO A 53 -3.75 -6.85 8.05
CA PRO A 53 -4.27 -6.13 9.20
C PRO A 53 -3.22 -6.07 10.32
N GLY A 54 -3.47 -5.22 11.33
CA GLY A 54 -2.61 -5.17 12.53
C GLY A 54 -1.63 -3.99 12.57
N ARG A 55 -1.76 -3.02 11.66
CA ARG A 55 -0.96 -1.79 11.64
C ARG A 55 -1.21 -0.95 12.91
N PRO A 56 -0.18 -0.70 13.75
CA PRO A 56 -0.40 -0.08 15.06
C PRO A 56 -0.87 1.37 14.95
N ILE A 57 -0.29 2.15 14.03
CA ILE A 57 -0.64 3.57 13.84
C ILE A 57 -2.04 3.71 13.25
N PHE A 58 -2.38 2.90 12.25
CA PHE A 58 -3.73 2.85 11.68
C PHE A 58 -4.79 2.46 12.73
N ASN A 59 -4.52 1.43 13.54
CA ASN A 59 -5.44 0.98 14.58
C ASN A 59 -5.61 2.05 15.67
N ASN A 60 -4.54 2.74 16.07
CA ASN A 60 -4.62 3.86 17.00
C ASN A 60 -5.49 4.99 16.45
N MET A 61 -5.28 5.38 15.18
CA MET A 61 -6.10 6.39 14.50
C MET A 61 -7.60 6.02 14.54
N LEU A 62 -7.95 4.78 14.17
CA LEU A 62 -9.36 4.34 14.20
C LEU A 62 -9.93 4.32 15.64
N SER A 63 -9.14 3.91 16.63
CA SER A 63 -9.57 3.96 18.05
C SER A 63 -9.85 5.40 18.52
N LEU A 64 -9.07 6.38 18.07
CA LEU A 64 -9.31 7.79 18.37
C LEU A 64 -10.58 8.32 17.68
N ILE A 65 -10.89 7.86 16.47
CA ILE A 65 -12.16 8.15 15.78
C ILE A 65 -13.33 7.52 16.55
N GLU A 66 -13.24 6.28 16.98
CA GLU A 66 -14.26 5.63 17.81
C GLU A 66 -14.56 6.43 19.09
N LYS A 67 -13.52 7.05 19.68
CA LYS A 67 -13.62 7.95 20.85
C LYS A 67 -14.09 9.38 20.50
N GLY A 68 -14.37 9.67 19.22
CA GLY A 68 -14.90 10.97 18.79
C GLY A 68 -13.85 12.09 18.75
N LYS A 69 -12.55 11.83 18.72
CA LYS A 69 -11.50 12.85 18.61
C LYS A 69 -11.45 13.52 17.23
N ALA A 70 -11.85 12.78 16.20
CA ALA A 70 -12.09 13.29 14.84
C ALA A 70 -13.27 12.53 14.24
N SER A 71 -13.89 13.10 13.20
CA SER A 71 -14.97 12.49 12.44
C SER A 71 -14.65 12.36 10.95
N GLY A 72 -13.46 12.76 10.53
CA GLY A 72 -12.98 12.67 9.15
C GLY A 72 -11.59 12.08 9.04
N ILE A 73 -11.29 11.48 7.89
CA ILE A 73 -9.95 11.05 7.51
C ILE A 73 -9.60 11.67 6.18
N LEU A 74 -8.40 12.25 6.09
CA LEU A 74 -7.78 12.73 4.88
C LEU A 74 -6.63 11.80 4.51
N ALA A 75 -6.68 11.17 3.35
CA ALA A 75 -5.62 10.32 2.83
C ALA A 75 -5.47 10.51 1.31
N TRP A 76 -4.32 10.13 0.74
CA TRP A 76 -4.05 10.32 -0.69
C TRP A 76 -5.03 9.59 -1.60
N HIS A 77 -5.33 8.31 -1.28
CA HIS A 77 -6.23 7.44 -2.03
C HIS A 77 -6.74 6.34 -1.10
N PRO A 78 -7.91 5.73 -1.32
CA PRO A 78 -8.41 4.61 -0.51
C PRO A 78 -7.41 3.48 -0.29
N ASP A 79 -6.54 3.18 -1.25
CA ASP A 79 -5.51 2.14 -1.13
C ASP A 79 -4.43 2.44 -0.07
N ARG A 80 -4.32 3.70 0.38
CA ARG A 80 -3.47 4.06 1.53
C ARG A 80 -4.10 3.59 2.84
N LEU A 81 -5.42 3.63 2.91
CA LEU A 81 -6.17 3.17 4.08
C LEU A 81 -6.23 1.65 4.17
N ALA A 82 -6.64 0.97 3.10
CA ALA A 82 -6.79 -0.48 3.12
C ALA A 82 -6.49 -1.14 1.77
N ARG A 83 -5.80 -2.30 1.83
CA ARG A 83 -5.60 -3.26 0.73
C ARG A 83 -5.97 -4.68 1.17
N ASN A 84 -6.70 -4.81 2.27
CA ASN A 84 -7.25 -6.06 2.80
C ASN A 84 -8.70 -5.85 3.22
N SER A 85 -9.45 -6.94 3.28
CA SER A 85 -10.90 -6.89 3.55
C SER A 85 -11.23 -6.51 4.98
N ILE A 86 -10.34 -6.79 5.95
CA ILE A 86 -10.57 -6.51 7.38
C ILE A 86 -10.52 -5.01 7.63
N ASP A 87 -9.43 -4.36 7.24
CA ASP A 87 -9.26 -2.92 7.43
C ASP A 87 -10.28 -2.12 6.62
N GLY A 88 -10.53 -2.52 5.35
CA GLY A 88 -11.56 -1.90 4.51
C GLY A 88 -12.95 -2.03 5.10
N GLY A 89 -13.32 -3.23 5.56
CA GLY A 89 -14.60 -3.47 6.23
C GLY A 89 -14.74 -2.67 7.52
N ARG A 90 -13.67 -2.51 8.31
CA ARG A 90 -13.71 -1.69 9.54
C ARG A 90 -13.96 -0.22 9.24
N ILE A 91 -13.35 0.35 8.20
CA ILE A 91 -13.61 1.73 7.78
C ILE A 91 -15.08 1.90 7.41
N ILE A 92 -15.62 0.99 6.58
CA ILE A 92 -17.02 1.05 6.14
C ILE A 92 -17.96 0.93 7.32
N TYR A 93 -17.68 0.00 8.24
CA TYR A 93 -18.46 -0.16 9.46
C TYR A 93 -18.49 1.11 10.31
N LEU A 94 -17.35 1.80 10.46
CA LEU A 94 -17.30 3.09 11.16
C LEU A 94 -18.04 4.21 10.42
N CYS A 95 -18.12 4.16 9.09
CA CYS A 95 -19.00 5.04 8.30
C CYS A 95 -20.48 4.71 8.57
N ASP A 96 -20.85 3.43 8.67
CA ASP A 96 -22.23 3.01 8.95
C ASP A 96 -22.67 3.41 10.36
N LEU A 97 -21.77 3.36 11.33
CA LEU A 97 -22.01 3.85 12.69
C LEU A 97 -22.04 5.39 12.80
N GLY A 98 -21.75 6.13 11.72
CA GLY A 98 -21.63 7.58 11.73
C GLY A 98 -20.43 8.12 12.53
N LYS A 99 -19.47 7.25 12.89
CA LYS A 99 -18.21 7.65 13.54
C LYS A 99 -17.27 8.34 12.56
N ILE A 100 -17.18 7.81 11.32
CA ILE A 100 -16.56 8.47 10.19
C ILE A 100 -17.67 9.11 9.37
N LYS A 101 -17.73 10.43 9.39
CA LYS A 101 -18.71 11.22 8.62
C LYS A 101 -18.19 11.58 7.24
N GLU A 102 -16.88 11.77 7.13
CA GLU A 102 -16.25 12.19 5.87
C GLU A 102 -14.91 11.47 5.66
N LEU A 103 -14.70 11.06 4.41
CA LEU A 103 -13.40 10.64 3.90
C LEU A 103 -13.03 11.57 2.75
N LYS A 104 -11.85 12.17 2.80
CA LYS A 104 -11.36 13.08 1.76
C LYS A 104 -10.11 12.51 1.11
N PHE A 105 -10.12 12.54 -0.21
CA PHE A 105 -9.02 12.06 -1.03
C PHE A 105 -8.79 13.03 -2.19
N PRO A 106 -7.57 13.51 -2.43
CA PRO A 106 -7.29 14.33 -3.62
C PRO A 106 -7.58 13.61 -4.95
N THR A 107 -7.45 12.28 -4.96
CA THR A 107 -7.50 11.45 -6.16
C THR A 107 -8.73 10.56 -6.28
N PHE A 108 -9.66 10.63 -5.32
CA PHE A 108 -10.86 9.79 -5.29
C PHE A 108 -12.01 10.54 -4.65
N TRP A 109 -13.17 10.50 -5.30
CA TRP A 109 -14.37 11.11 -4.76
C TRP A 109 -15.09 10.15 -3.80
N PHE A 110 -15.50 10.66 -2.64
CA PHE A 110 -16.30 9.95 -1.66
C PHE A 110 -17.32 10.89 -1.03
N ASP A 111 -18.52 10.39 -0.84
CA ASP A 111 -19.53 10.92 0.07
C ASP A 111 -20.11 9.79 0.95
N ALA A 112 -20.76 10.16 2.06
CA ALA A 112 -21.31 9.19 2.99
C ALA A 112 -22.68 8.62 2.58
N THR A 113 -23.05 8.75 1.29
CA THR A 113 -24.26 8.16 0.70
C THR A 113 -24.09 6.64 0.49
N PRO A 114 -25.20 5.90 0.31
CA PRO A 114 -25.12 4.49 -0.08
C PRO A 114 -24.27 4.25 -1.35
N GLN A 115 -24.35 5.15 -2.32
CA GLN A 115 -23.57 5.10 -3.56
C GLN A 115 -22.07 5.32 -3.29
N GLY A 116 -21.73 6.34 -2.50
CA GLY A 116 -20.33 6.60 -2.11
C GLY A 116 -19.70 5.44 -1.33
N LYS A 117 -20.45 4.84 -0.39
CA LYS A 117 -20.02 3.64 0.32
C LYS A 117 -19.82 2.43 -0.61
N PHE A 118 -20.72 2.26 -1.59
CA PHE A 118 -20.56 1.21 -2.60
C PHE A 118 -19.30 1.42 -3.44
N MET A 119 -19.04 2.66 -3.89
CA MET A 119 -17.81 2.99 -4.64
C MET A 119 -16.53 2.77 -3.80
N LEU A 120 -16.59 3.09 -2.51
CA LEU A 120 -15.48 2.84 -1.59
C LEU A 120 -15.20 1.33 -1.41
N ASN A 121 -16.25 0.52 -1.31
CA ASN A 121 -16.13 -0.95 -1.30
C ASN A 121 -15.46 -1.48 -2.56
N ILE A 122 -15.84 -0.96 -3.74
CA ILE A 122 -15.21 -1.32 -5.01
C ILE A 122 -13.72 -0.93 -4.97
N ALA A 123 -13.38 0.28 -4.51
CA ALA A 123 -11.99 0.73 -4.44
C ALA A 123 -11.12 -0.15 -3.53
N PHE A 124 -11.64 -0.56 -2.36
CA PHE A 124 -10.95 -1.49 -1.48
C PHE A 124 -10.84 -2.90 -2.09
N GLY A 125 -11.92 -3.39 -2.70
CA GLY A 125 -11.93 -4.68 -3.40
C GLY A 125 -10.94 -4.72 -4.57
N GLN A 126 -10.89 -3.65 -5.36
CA GLN A 126 -9.95 -3.50 -6.48
C GLN A 126 -8.49 -3.48 -5.97
N SER A 127 -8.23 -2.76 -4.88
CA SER A 127 -6.91 -2.71 -4.27
C SER A 127 -6.44 -4.08 -3.79
N LYS A 128 -7.34 -4.87 -3.18
CA LYS A 128 -7.05 -6.26 -2.78
C LYS A 128 -6.85 -7.16 -4.00
N TYR A 129 -7.74 -7.10 -4.99
CA TYR A 129 -7.63 -7.89 -6.21
C TYR A 129 -6.29 -7.67 -6.92
N TYR A 130 -5.83 -6.41 -7.01
CA TYR A 130 -4.55 -6.09 -7.63
C TYR A 130 -3.38 -6.79 -6.92
N VAL A 131 -3.38 -6.79 -5.58
CA VAL A 131 -2.36 -7.46 -4.77
C VAL A 131 -2.37 -8.97 -5.00
N ASP A 132 -3.55 -9.60 -4.96
CA ASP A 132 -3.72 -11.03 -5.12
C ASP A 132 -3.31 -11.47 -6.55
N ASN A 133 -3.77 -10.74 -7.57
CA ASN A 133 -3.45 -11.00 -8.97
C ASN A 133 -1.95 -10.84 -9.26
N LEU A 134 -1.30 -9.82 -8.70
CA LEU A 134 0.15 -9.65 -8.82
C LEU A 134 0.89 -10.85 -8.22
N SER A 135 0.48 -11.31 -7.04
CA SER A 135 1.06 -12.49 -6.38
C SER A 135 0.93 -13.75 -7.24
N GLU A 136 -0.25 -14.00 -7.81
CA GLU A 136 -0.47 -15.15 -8.70
C GLU A 136 0.35 -15.06 -9.98
N ASN A 137 0.42 -13.88 -10.60
CA ASN A 137 1.20 -13.66 -11.81
C ASN A 137 2.71 -13.88 -11.56
N VAL A 138 3.24 -13.41 -10.44
CA VAL A 138 4.63 -13.66 -10.03
C VAL A 138 4.86 -15.16 -9.82
N LYS A 139 3.99 -15.86 -9.08
CA LYS A 139 4.09 -17.32 -8.87
C LYS A 139 4.01 -18.10 -10.18
N ARG A 140 3.14 -17.67 -11.11
CA ARG A 140 3.02 -18.27 -12.45
C ARG A 140 4.31 -18.07 -13.26
N GLY A 141 4.87 -16.86 -13.25
CA GLY A 141 6.13 -16.54 -13.91
C GLY A 141 7.31 -17.35 -13.36
N LEU A 142 7.40 -17.50 -12.03
CA LEU A 142 8.44 -18.32 -11.38
C LEU A 142 8.29 -19.82 -11.76
N ARG A 143 7.08 -20.36 -11.71
CA ARG A 143 6.82 -21.76 -12.16
C ARG A 143 7.22 -21.98 -13.62
N GLN A 144 6.96 -21.01 -14.50
CA GLN A 144 7.35 -21.10 -15.90
C GLN A 144 8.87 -21.08 -16.09
N LYS A 145 9.61 -20.26 -15.31
CA LYS A 145 11.08 -20.28 -15.30
C LYS A 145 11.62 -21.65 -14.89
N VAL A 146 11.12 -22.18 -13.78
CA VAL A 146 11.54 -23.52 -13.30
C VAL A 146 11.27 -24.60 -14.33
N ARG A 147 10.10 -24.57 -15.02
CA ARG A 147 9.78 -25.53 -16.10
C ARG A 147 10.73 -25.47 -17.30
N ARG A 148 11.31 -24.29 -17.56
CA ARG A 148 12.33 -24.08 -18.59
C ARG A 148 13.75 -24.46 -18.13
N GLY A 149 13.91 -24.96 -16.89
CA GLY A 149 15.22 -25.23 -16.31
C GLY A 149 15.97 -23.97 -15.88
N GLU A 150 15.30 -22.82 -15.85
CA GLU A 150 15.89 -21.54 -15.42
C GLU A 150 15.78 -21.42 -13.90
N GLN A 151 16.85 -20.94 -13.26
CA GLN A 151 16.81 -20.66 -11.83
C GLN A 151 15.86 -19.50 -11.55
N SER A 152 14.95 -19.70 -10.59
CA SER A 152 14.06 -18.66 -10.09
C SER A 152 14.67 -18.05 -8.82
N GLY A 153 15.07 -16.77 -8.89
CA GLY A 153 15.58 -16.06 -7.74
C GLY A 153 16.95 -15.41 -7.95
N GLN A 154 17.65 -15.17 -6.84
CA GLN A 154 18.96 -14.52 -6.85
C GLN A 154 20.03 -15.51 -7.36
N ALA A 155 20.98 -15.00 -8.14
CA ALA A 155 22.10 -15.81 -8.62
C ALA A 155 22.91 -16.37 -7.44
N LEU A 156 23.29 -17.66 -7.52
CA LEU A 156 24.18 -18.28 -6.53
C LEU A 156 25.58 -17.63 -6.58
N THR A 157 26.37 -17.79 -5.52
CA THR A 157 27.67 -17.13 -5.29
C THR A 157 28.65 -17.17 -6.46
N ARG A 158 28.52 -18.12 -7.39
CA ARG A 158 29.38 -18.28 -8.58
C ARG A 158 28.75 -17.80 -9.90
N TYR A 159 27.57 -17.16 -9.81
CA TYR A 159 26.84 -16.66 -10.96
C TYR A 159 26.46 -15.20 -10.75
N LEU A 160 26.27 -14.48 -11.86
CA LEU A 160 25.82 -13.09 -11.91
C LEU A 160 24.45 -13.01 -12.57
N ASN A 161 23.62 -12.07 -12.11
CA ASN A 161 22.40 -11.69 -12.80
C ASN A 161 22.73 -10.73 -13.95
N ASP A 162 22.65 -11.20 -15.19
CA ASP A 162 22.68 -10.33 -16.37
C ASP A 162 21.33 -9.59 -16.48
N LYS A 163 21.34 -8.31 -16.11
CA LYS A 163 20.13 -7.48 -16.12
C LYS A 163 19.62 -7.19 -17.53
N LEU A 164 20.51 -7.14 -18.54
CA LEU A 164 20.15 -6.83 -19.91
C LEU A 164 19.41 -8.01 -20.56
N ASN A 165 19.96 -9.21 -20.47
CA ASN A 165 19.39 -10.43 -21.06
C ASN A 165 18.43 -11.16 -20.11
N LYS A 166 18.28 -10.67 -18.86
CA LYS A 166 17.47 -11.30 -17.80
C LYS A 166 17.84 -12.79 -17.55
N LYS A 167 19.12 -13.10 -17.67
CA LYS A 167 19.67 -14.46 -17.49
C LYS A 167 20.67 -14.49 -16.35
N ILE A 168 20.89 -15.67 -15.80
CA ILE A 168 21.95 -15.94 -14.85
C ILE A 168 23.13 -16.50 -15.66
N ILE A 169 24.30 -15.86 -15.56
CA ILE A 169 25.52 -16.24 -16.26
C ILE A 169 26.63 -16.57 -15.25
N PRO A 170 27.59 -17.44 -15.61
CA PRO A 170 28.75 -17.69 -14.74
C PRO A 170 29.52 -16.40 -14.45
N ASP A 171 29.89 -16.21 -13.18
CA ASP A 171 30.77 -15.10 -12.79
C ASP A 171 32.19 -15.37 -13.31
N PRO A 172 32.76 -14.53 -14.17
CA PRO A 172 34.07 -14.77 -14.78
C PRO A 172 35.20 -14.95 -13.76
N GLU A 173 35.10 -14.26 -12.62
CA GLU A 173 36.14 -14.28 -11.57
C GLU A 173 35.93 -15.44 -10.60
N ARG A 174 34.71 -15.64 -10.12
CA ARG A 174 34.39 -16.55 -9.01
C ARG A 174 34.04 -17.97 -9.46
N PHE A 175 33.49 -18.14 -10.66
CA PHE A 175 33.05 -19.46 -11.12
C PHE A 175 34.13 -20.52 -11.09
N ARG A 176 35.35 -20.18 -11.59
CA ARG A 176 36.50 -21.09 -11.62
C ARG A 176 37.03 -21.44 -10.21
N LEU A 177 37.03 -20.45 -9.30
CA LEU A 177 37.47 -20.64 -7.93
C LEU A 177 36.54 -21.60 -7.18
N VAL A 178 35.24 -21.35 -7.24
CA VAL A 178 34.25 -22.19 -6.56
C VAL A 178 34.21 -23.61 -7.14
N ARG A 179 34.37 -23.75 -8.49
CA ARG A 179 34.46 -25.09 -9.12
C ARG A 179 35.66 -25.93 -8.65
N LYS A 180 36.74 -25.29 -8.25
CA LYS A 180 37.92 -26.01 -7.71
C LYS A 180 37.75 -26.50 -6.25
N MET A 181 36.71 -26.02 -5.56
CA MET A 181 36.40 -26.40 -4.19
C MET A 181 35.54 -27.65 -4.08
N PHE A 182 34.98 -28.11 -5.20
CA PHE A 182 34.16 -29.31 -5.38
C PHE A 182 34.76 -30.22 -6.42
#